data_36ce8fecddf50a6f640602cb4e86fac2
#
_entry.id   36ce8fecddf50a6f640602cb4e86fac2
#
_cell.length_a   1.000
_cell.length_b   1.000
_cell.length_c   1.000
_cell.angle_alpha   90.00
_cell.angle_beta   90.00
_cell.angle_gamma   90.00
#
_symmetry.space_group_name_H-M   'P 1'
#
loop_
_entity.id
_entity.type
_entity.pdbx_description
1 polymer ?
#
loop_
_entity_poly.entity_id
_entity_poly.type
_entity_poly.pdbx_seq_one_letter_code
_entity_poly.pdbx_strand_id
1 'polypeptide(L)'
;MARGAGLPLLLCCLGPLLCGAAGRSRAPRDAEPGAAAPGVPAGRAGSDPSWQYWRYVACRLWREGCEQPQEEASREPQGWSLPLVGQDYLEILSSWYCRFGKCCETGDCRIANNITGLELDLSRRLHGQHLAEDVILKAVQGFLETPQSEKALALSFHGWSGTGKNFVARMIADHLYRDGLKSECSKVFISLYHFPHPKYVDLYQVQLKKQISETVQLCKQSLFIFDEAEKLHSGLLDAIKPYVDHYDSIDGVDYRRSIFLFLSNIGGNIINQVTLDFWRAGRAREEITMEYLEQHLRLELLKSTDGGFAHSHLLQENLIDFFVPFLPLENRHVKLCVRDAFLARSLPYTEEVLDEVVRTMVFIPEEKLFSAQGCKSVSHRINYFLP
;
A
#
# COMPACT_ATOMS: atom_id res chain seq x y z
N MET A 1 15.27 6.38 -27.31
CA MET A 1 14.76 5.70 -28.53
C MET A 1 14.94 4.22 -28.32
N ALA A 2 13.86 3.51 -28.16
CA ALA A 2 13.54 2.14 -28.49
C ALA A 2 12.37 1.71 -27.60
N ARG A 3 11.19 1.79 -28.16
CA ARG A 3 9.96 1.25 -27.60
C ARG A 3 9.97 -0.25 -27.89
N GLY A 4 9.96 -1.08 -26.85
CA GLY A 4 9.71 -2.51 -26.97
C GLY A 4 8.21 -2.79 -26.84
N ALA A 5 7.54 -3.00 -27.95
CA ALA A 5 6.22 -3.57 -27.99
C ALA A 5 6.33 -5.09 -27.76
N GLY A 6 5.83 -5.56 -26.62
CA GLY A 6 5.84 -6.97 -26.29
C GLY A 6 4.46 -7.45 -25.79
N LEU A 7 3.46 -7.48 -26.64
CA LEU A 7 2.19 -8.08 -26.23
C LEU A 7 1.35 -8.83 -27.30
N PRO A 8 1.85 -9.31 -28.43
CA PRO A 8 1.03 -10.23 -29.22
C PRO A 8 1.56 -11.66 -29.33
N LEU A 9 2.60 -12.07 -28.61
CA LEU A 9 3.20 -13.41 -28.80
C LEU A 9 2.60 -14.53 -27.94
N LEU A 10 1.73 -14.21 -26.97
CA LEU A 10 1.15 -15.22 -26.06
C LEU A 10 -0.16 -15.87 -26.57
N LEU A 11 -0.74 -15.36 -27.64
CA LEU A 11 -1.99 -15.91 -28.20
C LEU A 11 -1.79 -16.87 -29.38
N CYS A 12 -0.56 -16.98 -29.92
CA CYS A 12 -0.27 -17.87 -31.05
C CYS A 12 0.06 -19.33 -30.67
N CYS A 13 0.22 -19.64 -29.37
CA CYS A 13 0.60 -21.01 -28.94
C CYS A 13 -0.56 -21.88 -28.50
N LEU A 14 -1.81 -21.45 -28.63
CA LEU A 14 -3.00 -22.19 -28.14
C LEU A 14 -3.85 -22.88 -29.22
N GLY A 15 -3.27 -23.27 -30.35
CA GLY A 15 -3.94 -24.19 -31.27
C GLY A 15 -3.65 -23.92 -32.75
N PRO A 16 -3.44 -24.97 -33.54
CA PRO A 16 -3.09 -24.87 -34.96
C PRO A 16 -4.26 -24.43 -35.90
N LEU A 17 -5.36 -23.92 -35.36
CA LEU A 17 -6.59 -23.58 -36.12
C LEU A 17 -6.85 -22.08 -36.30
N LEU A 18 -5.98 -21.18 -35.82
CA LEU A 18 -6.18 -19.73 -35.94
C LEU A 18 -5.17 -18.98 -36.81
N CYS A 19 -4.25 -19.68 -37.49
CA CYS A 19 -3.24 -19.07 -38.37
C CYS A 19 -3.53 -19.21 -39.88
N GLY A 20 -4.75 -19.28 -40.28
CA GLY A 20 -5.07 -19.48 -41.69
C GLY A 20 -6.15 -18.54 -42.27
N ALA A 21 -5.96 -17.22 -42.22
CA ALA A 21 -6.69 -16.29 -43.08
C ALA A 21 -6.16 -14.85 -42.99
N ALA A 22 -5.04 -14.58 -43.59
CA ALA A 22 -4.69 -13.22 -44.00
C ALA A 22 -3.82 -13.28 -45.26
N GLY A 23 -4.49 -13.51 -46.41
CA GLY A 23 -3.91 -13.41 -47.73
C GLY A 23 -4.87 -12.66 -48.62
N ARG A 24 -4.54 -11.40 -48.94
CA ARG A 24 -5.19 -10.60 -49.95
C ARG A 24 -4.89 -11.19 -51.30
N SER A 25 -5.92 -11.42 -52.16
CA SER A 25 -5.73 -11.34 -53.58
C SER A 25 -7.00 -10.89 -54.30
N ARG A 26 -6.77 -10.06 -55.32
CA ARG A 26 -7.67 -9.38 -56.22
C ARG A 26 -8.57 -10.34 -56.98
N ALA A 27 -9.80 -9.87 -57.26
CA ALA A 27 -10.71 -10.46 -58.23
C ALA A 27 -10.18 -10.32 -59.66
N PRO A 28 -10.59 -11.22 -60.53
CA PRO A 28 -11.15 -10.84 -61.81
C PRO A 28 -12.53 -11.49 -62.10
N ARG A 29 -13.23 -10.83 -63.01
CA ARG A 29 -14.58 -11.09 -63.50
C ARG A 29 -14.67 -12.29 -64.44
N ASP A 30 -15.91 -12.77 -64.53
CA ASP A 30 -16.55 -13.45 -65.62
C ASP A 30 -16.22 -14.92 -65.95
N ALA A 31 -17.21 -15.80 -65.73
CA ALA A 31 -17.77 -16.73 -66.72
C ALA A 31 -18.79 -17.72 -66.17
N GLU A 32 -19.81 -17.93 -66.87
CA GLU A 32 -21.02 -18.75 -66.67
C GLU A 32 -20.76 -20.28 -66.76
N PRO A 33 -21.86 -21.10 -66.71
CA PRO A 33 -22.00 -22.26 -65.82
C PRO A 33 -21.84 -23.61 -66.48
N GLY A 34 -21.63 -24.62 -65.71
CA GLY A 34 -21.77 -25.98 -66.25
C GLY A 34 -21.13 -27.10 -65.44
N ALA A 35 -21.97 -28.06 -65.17
CA ALA A 35 -21.67 -29.45 -64.86
C ALA A 35 -21.70 -29.92 -63.37
N ALA A 36 -22.75 -30.73 -63.20
CA ALA A 36 -22.94 -31.58 -62.00
C ALA A 36 -21.91 -32.68 -61.87
N ALA A 37 -21.56 -32.98 -60.61
CA ALA A 37 -21.00 -34.27 -60.18
C ALA A 37 -20.97 -34.43 -58.63
N PRO A 38 -20.75 -35.61 -58.15
CA PRO A 38 -21.75 -36.45 -57.47
C PRO A 38 -21.68 -36.41 -55.94
N GLY A 39 -22.72 -36.92 -55.32
CA GLY A 39 -23.04 -36.88 -53.91
C GLY A 39 -21.95 -37.38 -52.95
N VAL A 40 -21.84 -36.64 -51.87
CA VAL A 40 -21.18 -37.07 -50.64
C VAL A 40 -22.27 -37.17 -49.55
N PRO A 41 -22.33 -38.25 -48.78
CA PRO A 41 -23.42 -38.52 -47.85
C PRO A 41 -23.43 -37.51 -46.69
N ALA A 42 -24.59 -37.06 -46.32
CA ALA A 42 -24.88 -36.23 -45.18
C ALA A 42 -24.50 -36.96 -43.86
N GLY A 43 -23.32 -36.67 -43.34
CA GLY A 43 -22.96 -37.01 -41.97
C GLY A 43 -23.70 -36.09 -41.02
N ARG A 44 -24.45 -36.65 -40.10
CA ARG A 44 -25.13 -35.95 -39.00
C ARG A 44 -24.12 -35.03 -38.27
N ALA A 45 -24.40 -33.73 -38.32
CA ALA A 45 -23.70 -32.77 -37.49
C ALA A 45 -24.06 -33.05 -36.00
N GLY A 46 -23.18 -33.71 -35.28
CA GLY A 46 -23.24 -33.79 -33.85
C GLY A 46 -23.07 -32.39 -33.26
N SER A 47 -24.07 -31.95 -32.52
CA SER A 47 -24.01 -30.71 -31.74
C SER A 47 -22.98 -30.87 -30.63
N ASP A 48 -21.75 -30.52 -30.90
CA ASP A 48 -20.70 -30.45 -29.87
C ASP A 48 -20.88 -29.13 -29.07
N PRO A 49 -21.21 -29.20 -27.75
CA PRO A 49 -21.47 -28.00 -26.95
C PRO A 49 -20.27 -27.06 -26.86
N SER A 50 -19.07 -27.56 -27.12
CA SER A 50 -17.85 -26.78 -27.10
C SER A 50 -17.79 -25.73 -28.23
N TRP A 51 -18.31 -26.06 -29.39
CA TRP A 51 -18.26 -25.18 -30.56
C TRP A 51 -19.20 -23.96 -30.44
N GLN A 52 -20.37 -24.14 -29.82
CA GLN A 52 -21.33 -23.05 -29.55
C GLN A 52 -20.79 -22.06 -28.51
N TYR A 53 -20.10 -22.55 -27.49
CA TYR A 53 -19.46 -21.72 -26.49
C TYR A 53 -18.37 -20.83 -27.08
N TRP A 54 -17.48 -21.36 -27.90
CA TRP A 54 -16.41 -20.59 -28.54
C TRP A 54 -16.93 -19.57 -29.52
N ARG A 55 -18.03 -19.88 -30.24
CA ARG A 55 -18.72 -18.93 -31.14
C ARG A 55 -19.33 -17.77 -30.34
N TYR A 56 -19.93 -18.04 -29.20
CA TYR A 56 -20.46 -17.00 -28.29
C TYR A 56 -19.36 -16.09 -27.74
N VAL A 57 -18.23 -16.65 -27.30
CA VAL A 57 -17.08 -15.90 -26.80
C VAL A 57 -16.45 -15.07 -27.91
N ALA A 58 -16.29 -15.61 -29.09
CA ALA A 58 -15.77 -14.89 -30.27
C ALA A 58 -16.69 -13.72 -30.69
N CYS A 59 -17.99 -13.93 -30.66
CA CYS A 59 -18.98 -12.90 -30.97
C CYS A 59 -18.93 -11.72 -29.99
N ARG A 60 -18.71 -11.99 -28.73
CA ARG A 60 -18.67 -10.96 -27.69
C ARG A 60 -17.35 -10.18 -27.65
N LEU A 61 -16.23 -10.81 -28.07
CA LEU A 61 -14.91 -10.20 -28.09
C LEU A 61 -14.60 -9.40 -29.36
N TRP A 62 -15.13 -9.80 -30.50
CA TRP A 62 -14.69 -9.28 -31.81
C TRP A 62 -15.78 -8.53 -32.59
N ARG A 63 -17.02 -8.49 -32.11
CA ARG A 63 -18.14 -7.69 -32.64
C ARG A 63 -18.43 -7.82 -34.16
N GLU A 64 -17.93 -8.86 -34.84
CA GLU A 64 -18.19 -9.14 -36.24
C GLU A 64 -18.91 -10.49 -36.41
N GLY A 65 -20.06 -10.47 -37.09
CA GLY A 65 -20.74 -11.69 -37.58
C GLY A 65 -21.77 -12.32 -36.65
N CYS A 66 -22.47 -11.54 -35.81
CA CYS A 66 -23.60 -12.04 -35.02
C CYS A 66 -24.92 -11.91 -35.77
N GLU A 67 -25.33 -12.94 -36.52
CA GLU A 67 -26.73 -13.07 -36.97
C GLU A 67 -27.60 -13.60 -35.82
N GLN A 68 -28.65 -12.85 -35.47
CA GLN A 68 -29.65 -13.29 -34.50
C GLN A 68 -30.56 -14.34 -35.17
N PRO A 69 -30.81 -15.49 -34.54
CA PRO A 69 -31.89 -16.39 -34.95
C PRO A 69 -33.23 -15.74 -34.58
N GLN A 70 -34.16 -15.72 -35.54
CA GLN A 70 -35.55 -15.29 -35.32
C GLN A 70 -36.23 -16.19 -34.28
N GLU A 71 -37.01 -15.54 -33.41
CA GLU A 71 -37.90 -16.20 -32.45
C GLU A 71 -38.97 -17.01 -33.15
N GLU A 72 -38.96 -18.32 -32.92
CA GLU A 72 -40.18 -19.14 -33.01
C GLU A 72 -40.66 -19.46 -31.59
N ALA A 73 -41.88 -19.06 -31.33
CA ALA A 73 -42.56 -19.19 -30.06
C ALA A 73 -42.94 -20.64 -29.72
N SER A 74 -43.03 -20.90 -28.43
CA SER A 74 -43.71 -21.96 -27.71
C SER A 74 -43.03 -23.33 -27.58
N ARG A 75 -42.44 -23.54 -26.42
CA ARG A 75 -42.65 -24.64 -25.45
C ARG A 75 -41.67 -24.51 -24.31
N GLU A 76 -42.17 -24.36 -23.09
CA GLU A 76 -41.34 -24.50 -21.89
C GLU A 76 -40.72 -25.88 -21.88
N PRO A 77 -39.38 -25.98 -21.72
CA PRO A 77 -38.74 -27.18 -21.26
C PRO A 77 -38.26 -26.99 -19.81
N GLN A 78 -38.63 -27.96 -19.02
CA GLN A 78 -38.15 -28.21 -17.67
C GLN A 78 -36.68 -27.83 -17.52
N GLY A 79 -36.38 -27.19 -16.37
CA GLY A 79 -35.09 -26.65 -16.00
C GLY A 79 -33.92 -27.61 -16.22
N TRP A 80 -33.09 -27.26 -17.17
CA TRP A 80 -31.70 -27.66 -17.19
C TRP A 80 -30.94 -26.61 -16.43
N SER A 81 -30.72 -26.88 -15.16
CA SER A 81 -29.62 -26.24 -14.45
C SER A 81 -28.35 -26.60 -15.20
N LEU A 82 -27.79 -25.62 -15.94
CA LEU A 82 -26.39 -25.71 -16.34
C LEU A 82 -25.62 -26.14 -15.12
N PRO A 83 -24.78 -27.20 -15.18
CA PRO A 83 -23.82 -27.40 -14.12
C PRO A 83 -23.06 -26.09 -14.10
N LEU A 84 -23.21 -25.35 -12.98
CA LEU A 84 -22.32 -24.29 -12.61
C LEU A 84 -20.94 -24.84 -12.98
N VAL A 85 -20.29 -24.21 -13.97
CA VAL A 85 -18.86 -24.33 -14.13
C VAL A 85 -18.35 -23.72 -12.85
N GLY A 86 -18.31 -24.57 -11.84
CA GLY A 86 -18.28 -24.18 -10.43
C GLY A 86 -16.97 -23.51 -10.15
N GLN A 87 -16.95 -22.81 -9.05
CA GLN A 87 -15.76 -22.36 -8.34
C GLN A 87 -14.60 -23.36 -8.48
N ASP A 88 -14.88 -24.66 -8.46
CA ASP A 88 -13.92 -25.76 -8.66
C ASP A 88 -13.14 -25.69 -9.98
N TYR A 89 -13.76 -25.27 -11.07
CA TYR A 89 -13.07 -25.18 -12.39
C TYR A 89 -12.19 -23.91 -12.46
N LEU A 90 -12.63 -22.83 -11.83
CA LEU A 90 -11.81 -21.63 -11.67
C LEU A 90 -10.64 -21.89 -10.69
N GLU A 91 -10.86 -22.67 -9.65
CA GLU A 91 -9.80 -23.09 -8.72
C GLU A 91 -8.81 -24.03 -9.41
N ILE A 92 -9.25 -24.99 -10.22
CA ILE A 92 -8.38 -25.87 -11.00
C ILE A 92 -7.59 -25.07 -12.05
N LEU A 93 -8.23 -24.14 -12.77
CA LEU A 93 -7.55 -23.27 -13.73
C LEU A 93 -6.58 -22.30 -13.04
N SER A 94 -6.95 -21.73 -11.90
CA SER A 94 -6.07 -20.86 -11.12
C SER A 94 -4.90 -21.67 -10.54
N SER A 95 -5.13 -22.86 -10.01
CA SER A 95 -4.11 -23.78 -9.53
C SER A 95 -3.16 -24.21 -10.65
N TRP A 96 -3.69 -24.48 -11.83
CA TRP A 96 -2.88 -24.84 -13.00
C TRP A 96 -2.06 -23.64 -13.50
N TYR A 97 -2.67 -22.46 -13.59
CA TYR A 97 -1.97 -21.22 -13.94
C TYR A 97 -0.91 -20.85 -12.90
N CYS A 98 -1.20 -21.05 -11.62
CA CYS A 98 -0.27 -20.83 -10.53
C CYS A 98 0.93 -21.78 -10.53
N ARG A 99 0.80 -22.97 -11.13
CA ARG A 99 1.87 -23.95 -11.26
C ARG A 99 2.92 -23.54 -12.32
N PHE A 100 2.52 -22.73 -13.30
CA PHE A 100 3.38 -22.26 -14.40
C PHE A 100 3.68 -20.75 -14.35
N GLY A 101 2.93 -19.99 -13.55
CA GLY A 101 3.10 -18.55 -13.34
C GLY A 101 3.39 -18.20 -11.88
N LYS A 102 3.85 -16.97 -11.63
CA LYS A 102 3.96 -16.42 -10.28
C LYS A 102 2.56 -16.03 -9.81
N CYS A 103 1.88 -16.92 -9.11
CA CYS A 103 0.65 -16.58 -8.41
C CYS A 103 0.96 -15.99 -7.05
N CYS A 104 0.24 -14.95 -6.70
CA CYS A 104 0.36 -14.28 -5.43
C CYS A 104 -0.95 -14.51 -4.65
N GLU A 105 -0.83 -14.85 -3.38
CA GLU A 105 -1.96 -15.14 -2.49
C GLU A 105 -2.99 -14.00 -2.45
N THR A 106 -2.53 -12.77 -2.60
CA THR A 106 -3.35 -11.54 -2.61
C THR A 106 -3.98 -11.22 -3.97
N GLY A 107 -3.66 -12.00 -5.02
CA GLY A 107 -4.05 -11.69 -6.41
C GLY A 107 -3.24 -10.56 -7.06
N ASP A 108 -2.54 -9.74 -6.29
CA ASP A 108 -1.61 -8.70 -6.75
C ASP A 108 -0.21 -8.98 -6.21
N CYS A 109 0.72 -9.32 -7.10
CA CYS A 109 2.10 -9.68 -6.74
C CYS A 109 2.93 -8.56 -6.11
N ARG A 110 2.45 -7.32 -6.14
CA ARG A 110 3.07 -6.17 -5.49
C ARG A 110 2.80 -6.14 -3.99
N ILE A 111 1.74 -6.82 -3.53
CA ILE A 111 1.28 -6.85 -2.13
C ILE A 111 1.86 -8.10 -1.46
N ALA A 112 2.54 -7.93 -0.34
CA ALA A 112 3.16 -9.01 0.43
C ALA A 112 2.41 -9.32 1.74
N ASN A 113 1.91 -8.31 2.44
CA ASN A 113 1.16 -8.38 3.71
C ASN A 113 1.84 -9.28 4.77
N ASN A 114 3.16 -9.16 4.91
CA ASN A 114 3.95 -9.95 5.86
C ASN A 114 3.85 -9.39 7.29
N ILE A 115 2.74 -9.62 7.97
CA ILE A 115 2.50 -9.11 9.33
C ILE A 115 3.46 -9.73 10.34
N THR A 116 3.72 -11.02 10.27
CA THR A 116 4.68 -11.69 11.16
C THR A 116 6.08 -11.09 11.00
N GLY A 117 6.48 -10.76 9.77
CA GLY A 117 7.74 -10.05 9.53
C GLY A 117 7.74 -8.64 10.11
N LEU A 118 6.64 -7.89 10.00
CA LEU A 118 6.50 -6.57 10.60
C LEU A 118 6.61 -6.63 12.12
N GLU A 119 5.90 -7.55 12.77
CA GLU A 119 5.97 -7.80 14.22
C GLU A 119 7.41 -8.06 14.66
N LEU A 120 8.09 -8.97 13.96
CA LEU A 120 9.47 -9.34 14.28
C LEU A 120 10.43 -8.16 14.13
N ASP A 121 10.28 -7.35 13.09
CA ASP A 121 11.14 -6.19 12.87
C ASP A 121 10.84 -5.06 13.85
N LEU A 122 9.59 -4.80 14.19
CA LEU A 122 9.21 -3.83 15.20
C LEU A 122 9.83 -4.23 16.57
N SER A 123 9.63 -5.45 17.03
CA SER A 123 10.14 -5.92 18.33
C SER A 123 11.67 -5.93 18.42
N ARG A 124 12.38 -6.21 17.31
CA ARG A 124 13.86 -6.32 17.31
C ARG A 124 14.58 -5.03 17.06
N ARG A 125 14.02 -4.12 16.28
CA ARG A 125 14.71 -2.95 15.71
C ARG A 125 14.12 -1.62 16.14
N LEU A 126 12.92 -1.59 16.72
CA LEU A 126 12.26 -0.38 17.21
C LEU A 126 12.48 -0.23 18.71
N HIS A 127 13.63 0.37 19.10
CA HIS A 127 14.03 0.45 20.50
C HIS A 127 13.27 1.49 21.30
N GLY A 128 12.77 1.08 22.47
CA GLY A 128 12.13 1.96 23.44
C GLY A 128 10.78 2.53 23.02
N GLN A 129 10.05 1.89 22.11
CA GLN A 129 8.80 2.40 21.54
C GLN A 129 7.64 1.43 21.74
N HIS A 130 7.49 0.89 22.95
CA HIS A 130 6.47 -0.13 23.27
C HIS A 130 5.04 0.29 22.88
N LEU A 131 4.68 1.58 23.05
CA LEU A 131 3.34 2.08 22.65
C LEU A 131 3.16 2.08 21.13
N ALA A 132 4.16 2.58 20.41
CA ALA A 132 4.09 2.63 18.95
C ALA A 132 4.08 1.23 18.35
N GLU A 133 4.89 0.30 18.89
CA GLU A 133 4.92 -1.10 18.47
C GLU A 133 3.54 -1.75 18.59
N ASP A 134 2.93 -1.67 19.78
CA ASP A 134 1.63 -2.31 20.08
C ASP A 134 0.49 -1.75 19.22
N VAL A 135 0.38 -0.41 19.14
CA VAL A 135 -0.72 0.24 18.40
C VAL A 135 -0.60 0.00 16.90
N ILE A 136 0.61 0.15 16.34
CA ILE A 136 0.82 0.00 14.89
C ILE A 136 0.57 -1.42 14.46
N LEU A 137 1.10 -2.41 15.19
CA LEU A 137 0.89 -3.81 14.86
C LEU A 137 -0.59 -4.17 14.86
N LYS A 138 -1.31 -3.85 15.93
CA LYS A 138 -2.75 -4.15 16.06
C LYS A 138 -3.59 -3.41 15.01
N ALA A 139 -3.29 -2.14 14.75
CA ALA A 139 -4.04 -1.35 13.79
C ALA A 139 -3.85 -1.88 12.36
N VAL A 140 -2.61 -2.16 11.95
CA VAL A 140 -2.32 -2.66 10.60
C VAL A 140 -2.85 -4.08 10.42
N GLN A 141 -2.66 -4.97 11.41
CA GLN A 141 -3.17 -6.33 11.38
C GLN A 141 -4.70 -6.34 11.28
N GLY A 142 -5.39 -5.65 12.18
CA GLY A 142 -6.86 -5.59 12.18
C GLY A 142 -7.43 -5.02 10.89
N PHE A 143 -6.76 -4.00 10.31
CA PHE A 143 -7.15 -3.43 9.02
C PHE A 143 -7.00 -4.44 7.86
N LEU A 144 -5.94 -5.22 7.84
CA LEU A 144 -5.70 -6.21 6.78
C LEU A 144 -6.62 -7.43 6.91
N GLU A 145 -6.91 -7.85 8.13
CA GLU A 145 -7.81 -8.98 8.43
C GLU A 145 -9.29 -8.65 8.19
N THR A 146 -9.65 -7.35 8.14
CA THR A 146 -11.02 -6.91 7.87
C THR A 146 -11.28 -6.91 6.35
N PRO A 147 -12.13 -7.82 5.81
CA PRO A 147 -12.33 -7.92 4.35
C PRO A 147 -12.96 -6.67 3.74
N GLN A 148 -13.90 -6.05 4.46
CA GLN A 148 -14.58 -4.83 4.07
C GLN A 148 -14.39 -3.79 5.18
N SER A 149 -13.39 -2.94 5.03
CA SER A 149 -13.19 -1.81 5.90
C SER A 149 -14.26 -0.74 5.62
N GLU A 150 -14.76 -0.07 6.65
CA GLU A 150 -15.73 1.02 6.50
C GLU A 150 -15.08 2.28 5.92
N LYS A 151 -13.78 2.48 6.20
CA LYS A 151 -12.98 3.60 5.68
C LYS A 151 -11.50 3.21 5.57
N ALA A 152 -10.70 4.09 5.01
CA ALA A 152 -9.24 3.96 5.02
C ALA A 152 -8.67 4.02 6.44
N LEU A 153 -7.56 3.33 6.69
CA LEU A 153 -6.84 3.42 7.97
C LEU A 153 -5.99 4.70 7.99
N ALA A 154 -6.18 5.55 8.98
CA ALA A 154 -5.44 6.79 9.17
C ALA A 154 -4.69 6.79 10.51
N LEU A 155 -3.35 6.77 10.45
CA LEU A 155 -2.48 6.82 11.61
C LEU A 155 -1.68 8.12 11.64
N SER A 156 -1.58 8.76 12.80
CA SER A 156 -0.76 9.96 12.98
C SER A 156 0.36 9.70 14.00
N PHE A 157 1.62 9.76 13.53
CA PHE A 157 2.83 9.49 14.32
C PHE A 157 3.38 10.79 14.88
N HIS A 158 3.52 10.87 16.19
CA HIS A 158 3.94 12.06 16.93
C HIS A 158 5.17 11.80 17.79
N GLY A 159 6.08 12.77 17.88
CA GLY A 159 7.29 12.67 18.70
C GLY A 159 8.46 13.46 18.13
N TRP A 160 9.52 13.58 18.90
CA TRP A 160 10.71 14.31 18.47
C TRP A 160 11.40 13.70 17.25
N SER A 161 12.28 14.49 16.63
CA SER A 161 13.10 14.04 15.51
C SER A 161 14.00 12.87 15.95
N GLY A 162 14.13 11.85 15.09
CA GLY A 162 15.01 10.70 15.33
C GLY A 162 14.47 9.63 16.28
N THR A 163 13.20 9.72 16.71
CA THR A 163 12.57 8.72 17.59
C THR A 163 12.06 7.47 16.87
N GLY A 164 12.06 7.46 15.52
CA GLY A 164 11.75 6.27 14.73
C GLY A 164 10.54 6.39 13.80
N LYS A 165 9.82 7.53 13.73
CA LYS A 165 8.61 7.70 12.89
C LYS A 165 8.80 7.25 11.43
N ASN A 166 9.76 7.85 10.73
CA ASN A 166 10.06 7.51 9.33
C ASN A 166 10.62 6.09 9.17
N PHE A 167 11.31 5.59 10.20
CA PHE A 167 11.83 4.23 10.22
C PHE A 167 10.69 3.19 10.24
N VAL A 168 9.69 3.42 11.09
CA VAL A 168 8.51 2.55 11.17
C VAL A 168 7.63 2.66 9.91
N ALA A 169 7.42 3.88 9.39
CA ALA A 169 6.68 4.04 8.14
C ALA A 169 7.33 3.26 6.99
N ARG A 170 8.67 3.21 6.94
CA ARG A 170 9.42 2.36 6.00
C ARG A 170 9.22 0.88 6.28
N MET A 171 9.29 0.43 7.56
CA MET A 171 9.05 -0.96 7.91
C MET A 171 7.65 -1.42 7.46
N ILE A 172 6.62 -0.60 7.68
CA ILE A 172 5.27 -0.89 7.21
C ILE A 172 5.27 -1.10 5.69
N ALA A 173 5.89 -0.19 4.93
CA ALA A 173 5.98 -0.32 3.48
C ALA A 173 6.74 -1.58 3.06
N ASP A 174 7.89 -1.88 3.69
CA ASP A 174 8.76 -3.01 3.34
C ASP A 174 8.09 -4.38 3.63
N HIS A 175 7.16 -4.43 4.58
CA HIS A 175 6.40 -5.65 4.89
C HIS A 175 5.05 -5.77 4.17
N LEU A 176 4.41 -4.65 3.83
CA LEU A 176 3.15 -4.66 3.10
C LEU A 176 3.35 -4.81 1.59
N TYR A 177 4.46 -4.32 1.05
CA TYR A 177 4.73 -4.32 -0.40
C TYR A 177 6.07 -4.96 -0.70
N ARG A 178 6.14 -5.73 -1.79
CA ARG A 178 7.35 -6.45 -2.19
C ARG A 178 8.55 -5.52 -2.43
N ASP A 179 8.31 -4.35 -3.01
CA ASP A 179 9.33 -3.34 -3.30
C ASP A 179 9.37 -2.21 -2.25
N GLY A 180 8.69 -2.38 -1.12
CA GLY A 180 8.64 -1.41 -0.03
C GLY A 180 8.20 -0.03 -0.50
N LEU A 181 8.93 1.02 -0.09
CA LEU A 181 8.67 2.40 -0.52
C LEU A 181 8.85 2.66 -2.02
N LYS A 182 9.48 1.75 -2.76
CA LYS A 182 9.64 1.85 -4.22
C LYS A 182 8.46 1.27 -4.98
N SER A 183 7.54 0.62 -4.29
CA SER A 183 6.33 0.07 -4.88
C SER A 183 5.48 1.19 -5.49
N GLU A 184 4.85 0.89 -6.62
CA GLU A 184 3.86 1.78 -7.23
C GLU A 184 2.64 2.00 -6.33
N CYS A 185 2.40 1.06 -5.38
CA CYS A 185 1.32 1.09 -4.40
C CYS A 185 1.61 2.01 -3.21
N SER A 186 2.83 2.52 -3.05
CA SER A 186 3.20 3.41 -1.96
C SER A 186 3.66 4.78 -2.48
N LYS A 187 3.22 5.86 -1.80
CA LYS A 187 3.60 7.23 -2.12
C LYS A 187 4.06 7.95 -0.87
N VAL A 188 5.18 8.67 -0.99
CA VAL A 188 5.72 9.49 0.09
C VAL A 188 5.64 10.96 -0.33
N PHE A 189 4.96 11.76 0.47
CA PHE A 189 4.84 13.21 0.31
C PHE A 189 5.62 13.89 1.43
N ILE A 190 6.69 14.61 1.08
CA ILE A 190 7.48 15.41 2.01
C ILE A 190 7.00 16.85 1.87
N SER A 191 6.44 17.42 2.93
CA SER A 191 5.70 18.68 2.89
C SER A 191 6.48 19.82 2.24
N LEU A 192 7.68 20.09 2.72
CA LEU A 192 8.50 21.20 2.22
C LEU A 192 9.07 20.98 0.81
N TYR A 193 9.17 19.72 0.38
CA TYR A 193 9.69 19.38 -0.94
C TYR A 193 8.60 19.39 -2.01
N HIS A 194 7.43 18.78 -1.72
CA HIS A 194 6.36 18.64 -2.68
C HIS A 194 5.41 19.84 -2.70
N PHE A 195 5.31 20.57 -1.56
CA PHE A 195 4.36 21.66 -1.37
C PHE A 195 5.03 22.92 -0.78
N PRO A 196 6.11 23.45 -1.39
CA PRO A 196 6.98 24.45 -0.77
C PRO A 196 6.34 25.83 -0.63
N HIS A 197 5.31 26.15 -1.41
CA HIS A 197 4.78 27.52 -1.48
C HIS A 197 3.28 27.60 -1.21
N PRO A 198 2.84 28.23 -0.11
CA PRO A 198 1.42 28.32 0.25
C PRO A 198 0.52 28.92 -0.84
N LYS A 199 1.04 29.83 -1.68
CA LYS A 199 0.25 30.47 -2.74
C LYS A 199 -0.20 29.52 -3.85
N TYR A 200 0.37 28.32 -3.95
CA TYR A 200 0.03 27.31 -4.96
C TYR A 200 -0.79 26.15 -4.39
N VAL A 201 -1.41 26.34 -3.23
CA VAL A 201 -2.18 25.29 -2.54
C VAL A 201 -3.24 24.67 -3.45
N ASP A 202 -3.98 25.47 -4.21
CA ASP A 202 -5.03 24.97 -5.12
C ASP A 202 -4.46 24.05 -6.20
N LEU A 203 -3.29 24.41 -6.76
CA LEU A 203 -2.61 23.56 -7.73
C LEU A 203 -2.13 22.25 -7.09
N TYR A 204 -1.56 22.34 -5.89
CA TYR A 204 -1.10 21.17 -5.15
C TYR A 204 -2.26 20.25 -4.74
N GLN A 205 -3.43 20.80 -4.40
CA GLN A 205 -4.62 19.99 -4.14
C GLN A 205 -5.03 19.15 -5.35
N VAL A 206 -5.05 19.76 -6.55
CA VAL A 206 -5.37 19.04 -7.79
C VAL A 206 -4.36 17.92 -8.06
N GLN A 207 -3.06 18.23 -7.92
CA GLN A 207 -1.99 17.25 -8.12
C GLN A 207 -2.05 16.11 -7.11
N LEU A 208 -2.29 16.43 -5.83
CA LEU A 208 -2.38 15.44 -4.76
C LEU A 208 -3.57 14.50 -4.96
N LYS A 209 -4.76 15.04 -5.23
CA LYS A 209 -5.97 14.27 -5.52
C LYS A 209 -5.75 13.33 -6.71
N LYS A 210 -5.13 13.83 -7.77
CA LYS A 210 -4.79 13.03 -8.95
C LYS A 210 -3.85 11.88 -8.59
N GLN A 211 -2.77 12.13 -7.86
CA GLN A 211 -1.80 11.11 -7.47
C GLN A 211 -2.42 10.04 -6.56
N ILE A 212 -3.27 10.44 -5.60
CA ILE A 212 -3.97 9.50 -4.73
C ILE A 212 -4.89 8.61 -5.58
N SER A 213 -5.74 9.21 -6.44
CA SER A 213 -6.68 8.48 -7.29
C SER A 213 -5.97 7.51 -8.24
N GLU A 214 -4.94 7.96 -8.96
CA GLU A 214 -4.17 7.11 -9.87
C GLU A 214 -3.49 5.93 -9.13
N THR A 215 -2.99 6.17 -7.91
CA THR A 215 -2.35 5.11 -7.12
C THR A 215 -3.36 4.06 -6.68
N VAL A 216 -4.56 4.46 -6.20
CA VAL A 216 -5.59 3.51 -5.74
C VAL A 216 -6.21 2.76 -6.92
N GLN A 217 -6.37 3.40 -8.08
CA GLN A 217 -6.82 2.71 -9.31
C GLN A 217 -5.81 1.65 -9.77
N LEU A 218 -4.52 1.91 -9.59
CA LEU A 218 -3.46 0.96 -9.91
C LEU A 218 -3.35 -0.16 -8.86
N CYS A 219 -3.46 0.17 -7.58
CA CYS A 219 -3.29 -0.74 -6.45
C CYS A 219 -4.43 -0.54 -5.46
N LYS A 220 -5.35 -1.50 -5.34
CA LYS A 220 -6.47 -1.40 -4.40
C LYS A 220 -6.00 -1.20 -2.94
N GLN A 221 -4.94 -1.87 -2.51
CA GLN A 221 -4.29 -1.63 -1.23
C GLN A 221 -3.13 -0.66 -1.45
N SER A 222 -3.30 0.59 -1.02
CA SER A 222 -2.32 1.66 -1.22
C SER A 222 -1.84 2.25 0.10
N LEU A 223 -0.62 2.77 0.11
CA LEU A 223 -0.01 3.41 1.28
C LEU A 223 0.42 4.83 0.93
N PHE A 224 -0.07 5.80 1.69
CA PHE A 224 0.26 7.22 1.56
C PHE A 224 0.95 7.71 2.83
N ILE A 225 2.18 8.20 2.71
CA ILE A 225 2.98 8.69 3.83
C ILE A 225 3.18 10.19 3.64
N PHE A 226 2.74 10.98 4.61
CA PHE A 226 2.90 12.43 4.67
C PHE A 226 3.95 12.77 5.73
N ASP A 227 5.17 13.06 5.30
CA ASP A 227 6.26 13.43 6.20
C ASP A 227 6.26 14.95 6.45
N GLU A 228 6.60 15.34 7.68
CA GLU A 228 6.47 16.71 8.18
C GLU A 228 5.03 17.25 8.05
N ALA A 229 4.04 16.43 8.40
CA ALA A 229 2.62 16.75 8.24
C ALA A 229 2.21 18.08 8.93
N GLU A 230 2.91 18.47 9.99
CA GLU A 230 2.73 19.77 10.64
C GLU A 230 2.99 20.99 9.74
N LYS A 231 3.77 20.79 8.68
CA LYS A 231 4.12 21.86 7.74
C LYS A 231 3.19 21.92 6.52
N LEU A 232 2.25 20.97 6.39
CA LEU A 232 1.24 21.00 5.35
C LEU A 232 0.27 22.15 5.60
N HIS A 233 -0.13 22.83 4.53
CA HIS A 233 -1.21 23.78 4.58
C HIS A 233 -2.54 23.05 4.87
N SER A 234 -3.42 23.68 5.71
CA SER A 234 -4.72 23.07 6.07
C SER A 234 -5.54 22.63 4.86
N GLY A 235 -5.57 23.44 3.80
CA GLY A 235 -6.27 23.11 2.57
C GLY A 235 -5.78 21.81 1.90
N LEU A 236 -4.49 21.42 2.04
CA LEU A 236 -4.00 20.15 1.53
C LEU A 236 -4.50 18.97 2.38
N LEU A 237 -4.55 19.15 3.69
CA LEU A 237 -5.12 18.16 4.60
C LEU A 237 -6.62 17.98 4.35
N ASP A 238 -7.34 19.08 4.11
CA ASP A 238 -8.76 19.04 3.76
C ASP A 238 -8.99 18.39 2.38
N ALA A 239 -8.03 18.48 1.47
CA ALA A 239 -8.08 17.76 0.19
C ALA A 239 -7.93 16.24 0.35
N ILE A 240 -7.29 15.78 1.44
CA ILE A 240 -7.15 14.36 1.78
C ILE A 240 -8.40 13.82 2.47
N LYS A 241 -9.13 14.68 3.20
CA LYS A 241 -10.28 14.30 4.00
C LYS A 241 -11.24 13.30 3.32
N PRO A 242 -11.71 13.53 2.08
CA PRO A 242 -12.66 12.61 1.45
C PRO A 242 -12.16 11.17 1.33
N TYR A 243 -10.85 10.96 1.24
CA TYR A 243 -10.24 9.64 1.06
C TYR A 243 -10.06 8.84 2.36
N VAL A 244 -10.17 9.52 3.51
CA VAL A 244 -10.08 8.90 4.84
C VAL A 244 -11.41 8.88 5.57
N ASP A 245 -12.44 9.48 4.99
CA ASP A 245 -13.81 9.51 5.52
C ASP A 245 -14.61 8.27 5.06
N HIS A 246 -15.82 8.10 5.63
CA HIS A 246 -16.70 6.95 5.43
C HIS A 246 -17.49 7.02 4.12
N TYR A 247 -16.80 7.09 2.99
CA TYR A 247 -17.41 7.02 1.66
C TYR A 247 -17.10 5.67 1.01
N ASP A 248 -18.13 4.99 0.50
CA ASP A 248 -17.95 3.73 -0.22
C ASP A 248 -17.10 3.89 -1.47
N SER A 249 -17.27 5.00 -2.19
CA SER A 249 -16.45 5.36 -3.34
C SER A 249 -16.53 6.86 -3.64
N ILE A 250 -15.47 7.40 -4.25
CA ILE A 250 -15.43 8.77 -4.76
C ILE A 250 -15.05 8.66 -6.24
N ASP A 251 -15.87 9.24 -7.13
CA ASP A 251 -15.68 9.17 -8.58
C ASP A 251 -15.52 7.71 -9.09
N GLY A 252 -16.23 6.77 -8.45
CA GLY A 252 -16.18 5.34 -8.80
C GLY A 252 -14.94 4.59 -8.32
N VAL A 253 -14.10 5.21 -7.48
CA VAL A 253 -12.90 4.60 -6.90
C VAL A 253 -13.12 4.35 -5.40
N ASP A 254 -12.83 3.13 -4.93
CA ASP A 254 -12.91 2.73 -3.52
C ASP A 254 -11.56 2.93 -2.83
N TYR A 255 -11.51 3.83 -1.83
CA TYR A 255 -10.31 4.18 -1.08
C TYR A 255 -10.20 3.45 0.27
N ARG A 256 -11.20 2.66 0.67
CA ARG A 256 -11.30 2.03 2.00
C ARG A 256 -10.20 1.02 2.29
N ARG A 257 -9.50 0.54 1.26
CA ARG A 257 -8.32 -0.34 1.41
C ARG A 257 -6.99 0.42 1.42
N SER A 258 -7.03 1.73 1.59
CA SER A 258 -5.83 2.57 1.67
C SER A 258 -5.40 2.82 3.12
N ILE A 259 -4.10 3.04 3.31
CA ILE A 259 -3.49 3.39 4.60
C ILE A 259 -2.86 4.78 4.45
N PHE A 260 -3.19 5.69 5.37
CA PHE A 260 -2.66 7.05 5.42
C PHE A 260 -1.83 7.21 6.70
N LEU A 261 -0.54 7.54 6.55
CA LEU A 261 0.38 7.80 7.65
C LEU A 261 0.77 9.29 7.65
N PHE A 262 0.48 9.98 8.74
CA PHE A 262 0.88 11.37 8.96
C PHE A 262 2.02 11.40 9.98
N LEU A 263 3.22 11.83 9.58
CA LEU A 263 4.39 11.90 10.46
C LEU A 263 4.62 13.35 10.88
N SER A 264 4.57 13.61 12.17
CA SER A 264 4.64 14.96 12.72
C SER A 264 5.56 15.05 13.93
N ASN A 265 6.18 16.22 14.10
CA ASN A 265 6.93 16.54 15.33
C ASN A 265 6.07 17.27 16.37
N ILE A 266 4.85 17.69 16.03
CA ILE A 266 3.91 18.27 17.00
C ILE A 266 3.63 17.25 18.10
N GLY A 267 3.47 17.75 19.33
CA GLY A 267 3.25 16.91 20.51
C GLY A 267 4.53 16.27 21.06
N GLY A 268 5.66 16.40 20.37
CA GLY A 268 6.93 15.85 20.86
C GLY A 268 7.34 16.41 22.23
N ASN A 269 7.03 17.67 22.52
CA ASN A 269 7.34 18.29 23.81
C ASN A 269 6.51 17.67 24.94
N ILE A 270 5.20 17.50 24.76
CA ILE A 270 4.34 16.89 25.79
C ILE A 270 4.67 15.42 26.00
N ILE A 271 4.99 14.68 24.93
CA ILE A 271 5.45 13.29 25.02
C ILE A 271 6.72 13.20 25.85
N ASN A 272 7.69 14.09 25.62
CA ASN A 272 8.93 14.14 26.38
C ASN A 272 8.68 14.52 27.84
N GLN A 273 7.82 15.52 28.10
CA GLN A 273 7.48 15.95 29.45
C GLN A 273 6.84 14.80 30.25
N VAL A 274 5.87 14.12 29.70
CA VAL A 274 5.23 12.96 30.33
C VAL A 274 6.27 11.88 30.62
N THR A 275 7.14 11.57 29.68
CA THR A 275 8.18 10.55 29.87
C THR A 275 9.16 10.96 30.97
N LEU A 276 9.52 12.23 31.04
CA LEU A 276 10.41 12.78 32.09
C LEU A 276 9.75 12.76 33.46
N ASP A 277 8.46 13.07 33.56
CA ASP A 277 7.71 13.06 34.82
C ASP A 277 7.59 11.64 35.39
N PHE A 278 7.39 10.63 34.55
CA PHE A 278 7.43 9.22 34.95
C PHE A 278 8.80 8.85 35.48
N TRP A 279 9.87 9.21 34.78
CA TRP A 279 11.23 8.95 35.22
C TRP A 279 11.56 9.65 36.57
N ARG A 280 11.18 10.93 36.71
CA ARG A 280 11.39 11.69 37.99
C ARG A 280 10.60 11.09 39.14
N ALA A 281 9.43 10.50 38.86
CA ALA A 281 8.63 9.77 39.84
C ALA A 281 9.18 8.37 40.18
N GLY A 282 10.31 7.95 39.56
CA GLY A 282 10.89 6.61 39.75
C GLY A 282 10.06 5.50 39.12
N ARG A 283 9.15 5.83 38.20
CA ARG A 283 8.30 4.90 37.48
C ARG A 283 8.97 4.39 36.20
N ALA A 284 8.68 3.15 35.84
CA ALA A 284 9.19 2.58 34.61
C ALA A 284 8.52 3.22 33.38
N ARG A 285 9.29 3.38 32.30
CA ARG A 285 8.80 3.89 31.01
C ARG A 285 7.64 3.07 30.46
N GLU A 286 7.68 1.78 30.69
CA GLU A 286 6.70 0.78 30.25
C GLU A 286 5.34 0.93 30.97
N GLU A 287 5.29 1.71 32.05
CA GLU A 287 4.03 2.05 32.74
C GLU A 287 3.27 3.21 32.08
N ILE A 288 3.87 3.89 31.10
CA ILE A 288 3.17 4.90 30.33
C ILE A 288 2.16 4.16 29.45
N THR A 289 0.87 4.47 29.65
CA THR A 289 -0.22 3.88 28.85
C THR A 289 -0.64 4.78 27.69
N MET A 290 -1.25 4.17 26.70
CA MET A 290 -1.75 4.87 25.52
C MET A 290 -2.84 5.89 25.91
N GLU A 291 -3.81 5.48 26.77
CA GLU A 291 -4.91 6.34 27.20
C GLU A 291 -4.42 7.61 27.88
N TYR A 292 -3.41 7.46 28.75
CA TYR A 292 -2.84 8.60 29.47
C TYR A 292 -2.16 9.59 28.51
N LEU A 293 -1.37 9.08 27.57
CA LEU A 293 -0.58 9.93 26.68
C LEU A 293 -1.43 10.54 25.56
N GLU A 294 -2.39 9.80 25.02
CA GLU A 294 -3.28 10.26 23.94
C GLU A 294 -4.10 11.47 24.35
N GLN A 295 -4.63 11.49 25.58
CA GLN A 295 -5.39 12.65 26.08
C GLN A 295 -4.55 13.92 26.08
N HIS A 296 -3.30 13.84 26.57
CA HIS A 296 -2.38 14.97 26.59
C HIS A 296 -1.97 15.40 25.18
N LEU A 297 -1.74 14.43 24.30
CA LEU A 297 -1.36 14.68 22.92
C LEU A 297 -2.48 15.35 22.12
N ARG A 298 -3.72 14.87 22.25
CA ARG A 298 -4.90 15.49 21.60
C ARG A 298 -5.09 16.95 22.05
N LEU A 299 -4.96 17.22 23.34
CA LEU A 299 -5.07 18.58 23.87
C LEU A 299 -3.97 19.50 23.33
N GLU A 300 -2.75 18.99 23.19
CA GLU A 300 -1.64 19.75 22.61
C GLU A 300 -1.84 20.02 21.12
N LEU A 301 -2.30 19.02 20.37
CA LEU A 301 -2.61 19.16 18.94
C LEU A 301 -3.69 20.21 18.69
N LEU A 302 -4.75 20.26 19.51
CA LEU A 302 -5.81 21.25 19.41
C LEU A 302 -5.37 22.67 19.80
N LYS A 303 -4.39 22.80 20.68
CA LYS A 303 -3.81 24.08 21.12
C LYS A 303 -2.72 24.61 20.17
N SER A 304 -2.16 23.73 19.36
CA SER A 304 -1.08 24.10 18.45
C SER A 304 -1.58 25.14 17.45
N THR A 305 -0.99 26.33 17.50
CA THR A 305 -1.22 27.38 16.49
C THR A 305 -0.31 27.22 15.28
N ASP A 306 0.67 26.33 15.38
CA ASP A 306 1.68 26.11 14.36
C ASP A 306 1.26 25.00 13.40
N GLY A 307 1.00 25.37 12.15
CA GLY A 307 0.76 24.43 11.05
C GLY A 307 -0.70 24.16 10.73
N GLY A 308 -0.93 23.67 9.52
CA GLY A 308 -2.26 23.39 9.01
C GLY A 308 -2.94 22.17 9.68
N PHE A 309 -2.18 21.32 10.40
CA PHE A 309 -2.70 20.08 10.96
C PHE A 309 -3.74 20.32 12.07
N ALA A 310 -3.46 21.27 12.98
CA ALA A 310 -4.38 21.63 14.08
C ALA A 310 -5.71 22.22 13.60
N HIS A 311 -5.69 22.91 12.47
CA HIS A 311 -6.86 23.55 11.87
C HIS A 311 -7.52 22.72 10.77
N SER A 312 -7.04 21.48 10.53
CA SER A 312 -7.60 20.61 9.50
C SER A 312 -8.89 19.95 9.97
N HIS A 313 -9.81 19.74 9.05
CA HIS A 313 -11.01 18.92 9.28
C HIS A 313 -10.69 17.46 9.65
N LEU A 314 -9.52 16.94 9.27
CA LEU A 314 -9.07 15.60 9.66
C LEU A 314 -9.01 15.45 11.19
N LEU A 315 -8.49 16.46 11.90
CA LEU A 315 -8.42 16.44 13.35
C LEU A 315 -9.75 16.80 14.00
N GLN A 316 -10.46 17.79 13.48
CA GLN A 316 -11.72 18.31 14.03
C GLN A 316 -12.85 17.26 13.96
N GLU A 317 -12.90 16.49 12.89
CA GLU A 317 -13.92 15.47 12.65
C GLU A 317 -13.50 14.05 13.11
N ASN A 318 -12.37 13.94 13.85
CA ASN A 318 -11.85 12.68 14.39
C ASN A 318 -11.64 11.59 13.31
N LEU A 319 -11.14 11.97 12.14
CA LEU A 319 -10.89 11.03 11.04
C LEU A 319 -9.57 10.25 11.17
N ILE A 320 -8.71 10.65 12.12
CA ILE A 320 -7.51 9.91 12.50
C ILE A 320 -7.89 8.81 13.48
N ASP A 321 -7.60 7.57 13.13
CA ASP A 321 -7.95 6.40 13.95
C ASP A 321 -7.08 6.31 15.20
N PHE A 322 -5.76 6.51 15.04
CA PHE A 322 -4.81 6.42 16.16
C PHE A 322 -3.76 7.52 16.10
N PHE A 323 -3.54 8.17 17.25
CA PHE A 323 -2.42 9.07 17.48
C PHE A 323 -1.29 8.28 18.14
N VAL A 324 -0.27 7.92 17.38
CA VAL A 324 0.81 7.03 17.81
C VAL A 324 1.99 7.85 18.38
N PRO A 325 2.23 7.80 19.69
CA PRO A 325 3.34 8.53 20.31
C PRO A 325 4.66 7.77 20.17
N PHE A 326 5.69 8.49 19.76
CA PHE A 326 7.07 8.02 19.77
C PHE A 326 7.83 8.69 20.92
N LEU A 327 8.16 7.91 21.92
CA LEU A 327 8.81 8.37 23.15
C LEU A 327 10.25 8.82 22.90
N PRO A 328 10.82 9.76 23.68
CA PRO A 328 12.20 10.17 23.54
C PRO A 328 13.15 8.99 23.87
N LEU A 329 14.30 8.93 23.21
CA LEU A 329 15.24 7.83 23.36
C LEU A 329 16.30 8.13 24.44
N GLU A 330 16.41 7.23 25.39
CA GLU A 330 17.42 7.22 26.43
C GLU A 330 18.76 6.68 25.89
N ASN A 331 19.82 6.85 26.65
CA ASN A 331 21.16 6.34 26.34
C ASN A 331 21.15 4.86 25.96
N ARG A 332 20.46 4.01 26.73
CA ARG A 332 20.35 2.56 26.46
C ARG A 332 19.75 2.27 25.08
N HIS A 333 18.75 3.03 24.64
CA HIS A 333 18.11 2.84 23.34
C HIS A 333 19.02 3.30 22.19
N VAL A 334 19.72 4.42 22.38
CA VAL A 334 20.71 4.91 21.41
C VAL A 334 21.85 3.91 21.23
N LYS A 335 22.32 3.28 22.33
CA LYS A 335 23.34 2.21 22.27
C LYS A 335 22.88 1.03 21.43
N LEU A 336 21.62 0.61 21.56
CA LEU A 336 21.03 -0.42 20.69
C LEU A 336 20.98 0.00 19.21
N CYS A 337 20.65 1.27 18.92
CA CYS A 337 20.72 1.78 17.54
C CYS A 337 22.16 1.75 16.98
N VAL A 338 23.16 2.05 17.83
CA VAL A 338 24.58 1.97 17.43
C VAL A 338 24.93 0.53 17.09
N ARG A 339 24.57 -0.43 17.95
CA ARG A 339 24.77 -1.86 17.71
C ARG A 339 24.15 -2.29 16.36
N ASP A 340 22.90 -1.92 16.14
CA ASP A 340 22.18 -2.29 14.92
C ASP A 340 22.83 -1.67 13.67
N ALA A 341 23.40 -0.46 13.80
CA ALA A 341 24.13 0.16 12.69
C ALA A 341 25.44 -0.55 12.33
N PHE A 342 26.16 -1.12 13.33
CA PHE A 342 27.31 -1.98 13.09
C PHE A 342 26.89 -3.30 12.45
N LEU A 343 25.85 -3.96 12.97
CA LEU A 343 25.31 -5.20 12.44
C LEU A 343 24.83 -5.06 10.99
N ALA A 344 24.12 -3.97 10.68
CA ALA A 344 23.61 -3.70 9.32
C ALA A 344 24.72 -3.56 8.27
N ARG A 345 25.95 -3.25 8.70
CA ARG A 345 27.14 -3.16 7.84
C ARG A 345 28.06 -4.37 7.97
N SER A 346 27.68 -5.40 8.73
CA SER A 346 28.50 -6.57 9.02
C SER A 346 29.88 -6.20 9.64
N LEU A 347 29.90 -5.13 10.45
CA LEU A 347 31.10 -4.65 11.11
C LEU A 347 31.22 -5.24 12.51
N PRO A 348 32.45 -5.60 12.95
CA PRO A 348 32.68 -6.00 14.34
C PRO A 348 32.53 -4.81 15.27
N TYR A 349 32.08 -5.05 16.50
CA TYR A 349 32.00 -4.04 17.55
C TYR A 349 32.30 -4.65 18.92
N THR A 350 32.70 -3.82 19.85
CA THR A 350 32.81 -4.14 21.29
C THR A 350 31.88 -3.21 22.07
N GLU A 351 31.59 -3.55 23.33
CA GLU A 351 30.74 -2.73 24.18
C GLU A 351 31.36 -1.35 24.41
N GLU A 352 32.69 -1.28 24.52
CA GLU A 352 33.43 -0.03 24.69
C GLU A 352 33.24 0.91 23.48
N VAL A 353 33.33 0.37 22.27
CA VAL A 353 33.10 1.15 21.04
C VAL A 353 31.65 1.66 20.96
N LEU A 354 30.65 0.84 21.34
CA LEU A 354 29.28 1.31 21.42
C LEU A 354 29.13 2.49 22.39
N ASP A 355 29.72 2.39 23.56
CA ASP A 355 29.69 3.45 24.56
C ASP A 355 30.44 4.72 24.11
N GLU A 356 31.57 4.58 23.43
CA GLU A 356 32.27 5.71 22.83
C GLU A 356 31.44 6.43 21.76
N VAL A 357 30.79 5.71 20.87
CA VAL A 357 29.88 6.31 19.87
C VAL A 357 28.76 7.08 20.57
N VAL A 358 28.13 6.48 21.58
CA VAL A 358 27.05 7.13 22.35
C VAL A 358 27.52 8.39 23.05
N ARG A 359 28.74 8.42 23.62
CA ARG A 359 29.34 9.63 24.24
C ARG A 359 29.48 10.79 23.26
N THR A 360 29.59 10.54 21.95
CA THR A 360 29.60 11.59 20.93
C THR A 360 28.23 12.15 20.62
N MET A 361 27.14 11.50 21.06
CA MET A 361 25.79 11.96 20.87
C MET A 361 25.43 13.10 21.82
N VAL A 362 24.52 13.98 21.40
CA VAL A 362 24.05 15.08 22.22
C VAL A 362 22.82 14.62 22.99
N PHE A 363 22.90 14.75 24.31
CA PHE A 363 21.80 14.53 25.23
C PHE A 363 21.31 15.87 25.80
N ILE A 364 20.01 15.93 26.16
CA ILE A 364 19.38 17.16 26.68
C ILE A 364 20.08 17.54 27.97
N PRO A 365 20.51 18.82 28.13
CA PRO A 365 21.49 19.22 29.13
C PRO A 365 21.11 18.99 30.60
N GLU A 366 19.84 19.16 30.97
CA GLU A 366 19.42 19.21 32.37
C GLU A 366 19.59 17.87 33.07
N GLU A 367 19.04 16.77 32.56
CA GLU A 367 19.16 15.44 33.13
C GLU A 367 20.10 14.51 32.35
N LYS A 368 20.52 14.89 31.16
CA LYS A 368 21.26 14.05 30.19
C LYS A 368 20.60 12.68 29.94
N LEU A 369 19.27 12.65 30.07
CA LEU A 369 18.49 11.41 29.96
C LEU A 369 18.16 11.08 28.52
N PHE A 370 17.66 12.06 27.75
CA PHE A 370 17.14 11.87 26.39
C PHE A 370 18.09 12.38 25.32
N SER A 371 18.27 11.62 24.26
CA SER A 371 19.02 12.06 23.08
C SER A 371 18.28 13.19 22.36
N ALA A 372 18.98 14.29 22.07
CA ALA A 372 18.42 15.44 21.37
C ALA A 372 17.99 15.13 19.91
N GLN A 373 18.59 14.11 19.30
CA GLN A 373 18.33 13.71 17.90
C GLN A 373 17.96 12.22 17.75
N GLY A 374 17.65 11.55 18.87
CA GLY A 374 17.39 10.12 18.85
C GLY A 374 18.50 9.34 18.17
N CYS A 375 18.17 8.42 17.27
CA CYS A 375 19.14 7.62 16.53
C CYS A 375 19.51 8.19 15.13
N LYS A 376 19.06 9.40 14.78
CA LYS A 376 19.15 9.93 13.40
C LYS A 376 20.59 10.01 12.86
N SER A 377 21.57 10.34 13.72
CA SER A 377 22.98 10.53 13.31
C SER A 377 23.87 9.31 13.53
N VAL A 378 23.36 8.24 14.12
CA VAL A 378 24.15 7.05 14.50
C VAL A 378 24.91 6.46 13.32
N SER A 379 24.25 6.25 12.20
CA SER A 379 24.86 5.63 11.01
C SER A 379 26.04 6.41 10.43
N HIS A 380 26.10 7.73 10.66
CA HIS A 380 27.26 8.56 10.24
C HIS A 380 28.34 8.55 11.33
N ARG A 381 27.95 8.56 12.60
CA ARG A 381 28.92 8.63 13.72
C ARG A 381 29.77 7.38 13.83
N ILE A 382 29.23 6.20 13.57
CA ILE A 382 30.03 4.96 13.58
C ILE A 382 31.22 5.00 12.63
N ASN A 383 31.19 5.84 11.57
CA ASN A 383 32.32 5.96 10.62
C ASN A 383 33.61 6.49 11.29
N TYR A 384 33.52 7.21 12.41
CA TYR A 384 34.68 7.71 13.14
C TYR A 384 35.38 6.63 13.98
N PHE A 385 34.72 5.48 14.16
CA PHE A 385 35.18 4.38 14.98
C PHE A 385 35.46 3.11 14.16
N LEU A 386 35.45 3.25 12.84
CA LEU A 386 35.86 2.20 11.94
C LEU A 386 37.39 2.19 11.88
N PRO A 387 38.03 0.99 11.83
CA PRO A 387 39.48 0.85 11.72
C PRO A 387 40.03 1.41 10.40
#